data_4ce2258019cf961d59cc7aa54a0735be
#
_entry.id   4ce2258019cf961d59cc7aa54a0735be
#
_cell.length_a   1.000
_cell.length_b   1.000
_cell.length_c   1.000
_cell.angle_alpha   90.00
_cell.angle_beta   90.00
_cell.angle_gamma   90.00
#
_symmetry.space_group_name_H-M   'P 1'
#
loop_
_entity.id
_entity.type
_entity.pdbx_description
1 polymer ?
#
loop_
_entity_poly.entity_id
_entity_poly.type
_entity_poly.pdbx_seq_one_letter_code
_entity_poly.pdbx_strand_id
1 'polypeptide(L)'
;MIKEIEKKENTNHDDYFNEARLLYKHAHPNIVQVQYAAQCESNIYIAMPFYHNGSLNQLMKKNNLTSREIIRYSIQFLSGLYHIHSKGLMHFDIKPNNIMISNRNEAMLSDFGLSQLVNEESRAAPEFGYHFHVPPEYFSLSTNDYNFTYDIYQAGLTIYRMCVGHDNFERERSAFSTIEQLRESIINGCYPLKEYPPHIHKKLITIVNKCIHVDPNERYQSVLDVLNDLSAISDGVLDWRLQMTKPTNGTCEWQKKSGDAILSIVFDAENSSTTGFRLYDDGRKRRATNLTISSGCTPTKLYRLLKDN
;
A
#
# COMPACT_ATOMS: atom_id res chain seq x y z
N MET A 1 3.98 22.65 -6.00
CA MET A 1 3.32 21.97 -7.15
C MET A 1 1.92 22.54 -7.28
N ILE A 2 1.43 22.69 -8.51
CA ILE A 2 0.05 23.12 -8.77
C ILE A 2 -0.69 21.98 -9.44
N LYS A 3 -1.82 21.57 -8.88
CA LYS A 3 -2.80 20.67 -9.53
C LYS A 3 -3.79 21.56 -10.28
N GLU A 4 -3.92 21.32 -11.58
CA GLU A 4 -4.87 22.00 -12.46
C GLU A 4 -6.06 21.07 -12.71
N ILE A 5 -7.27 21.59 -12.57
CA ILE A 5 -8.53 20.86 -12.76
C ILE A 5 -9.38 21.67 -13.73
N GLU A 6 -9.69 21.09 -14.89
CA GLU A 6 -10.57 21.70 -15.88
C GLU A 6 -12.04 21.69 -15.40
N LYS A 7 -12.70 22.83 -15.51
CA LYS A 7 -14.13 22.96 -15.17
C LYS A 7 -14.98 22.35 -16.29
N LYS A 8 -15.81 21.37 -15.92
CA LYS A 8 -16.79 20.80 -16.87
C LYS A 8 -18.04 21.67 -16.95
N GLU A 9 -18.60 21.76 -18.15
CA GLU A 9 -19.80 22.55 -18.46
C GLU A 9 -20.95 22.11 -17.63
N ASN A 10 -21.47 22.07 -16.73
CA ASN A 10 -22.61 21.64 -15.90
C ASN A 10 -22.24 21.20 -14.47
N THR A 11 -21.04 21.48 -13.99
CA THR A 11 -20.66 21.18 -12.61
C THR A 11 -20.76 22.45 -11.77
N ASN A 12 -21.34 22.35 -10.58
CA ASN A 12 -21.46 23.48 -9.67
C ASN A 12 -20.06 23.99 -9.28
N HIS A 13 -19.82 25.30 -9.37
CA HIS A 13 -18.53 25.92 -9.04
C HIS A 13 -18.04 25.59 -7.62
N ASP A 14 -18.94 25.32 -6.69
CA ASP A 14 -18.61 24.95 -5.32
C ASP A 14 -18.03 23.54 -5.19
N ASP A 15 -18.39 22.61 -6.07
CA ASP A 15 -17.91 21.22 -6.00
C ASP A 15 -16.42 21.11 -6.28
N TYR A 16 -15.86 21.95 -7.15
CA TYR A 16 -14.43 21.97 -7.44
C TYR A 16 -13.57 22.47 -6.28
N PHE A 17 -14.09 23.37 -5.46
CA PHE A 17 -13.38 23.84 -4.27
C PHE A 17 -13.48 22.87 -3.09
N ASN A 18 -14.35 21.86 -3.17
CA ASN A 18 -14.57 20.92 -2.09
C ASN A 18 -13.27 20.18 -1.74
N GLU A 19 -12.50 19.70 -2.73
CA GLU A 19 -11.21 19.06 -2.47
C GLU A 19 -10.26 19.99 -1.71
N ALA A 20 -10.10 21.22 -2.17
CA ALA A 20 -9.22 22.19 -1.51
C ALA A 20 -9.71 22.55 -0.10
N ARG A 21 -11.04 22.74 0.07
CA ARG A 21 -11.67 23.03 1.37
C ARG A 21 -11.51 21.84 2.33
N LEU A 22 -11.70 20.60 1.85
CA LEU A 22 -11.54 19.39 2.65
C LEU A 22 -10.10 19.24 3.12
N LEU A 23 -9.12 19.38 2.23
CA LEU A 23 -7.70 19.31 2.57
C LEU A 23 -7.28 20.43 3.54
N TYR A 24 -7.77 21.65 3.36
CA TYR A 24 -7.48 22.76 4.26
C TYR A 24 -8.12 22.55 5.65
N LYS A 25 -9.39 22.13 5.68
CA LYS A 25 -10.16 21.93 6.92
C LYS A 25 -9.64 20.75 7.74
N HIS A 26 -9.08 19.75 7.08
CA HIS A 26 -8.60 18.50 7.70
C HIS A 26 -7.07 18.41 7.74
N ALA A 27 -6.40 19.51 8.11
CA ALA A 27 -4.96 19.55 8.25
C ALA A 27 -4.46 18.49 9.26
N HIS A 28 -3.56 17.62 8.81
CA HIS A 28 -2.95 16.56 9.62
C HIS A 28 -1.53 16.27 9.10
N PRO A 29 -0.56 15.88 9.95
CA PRO A 29 0.82 15.60 9.53
C PRO A 29 0.94 14.58 8.39
N ASN A 30 0.01 13.63 8.28
CA ASN A 30 0.01 12.60 7.25
C ASN A 30 -1.06 12.83 6.16
N ILE A 31 -1.50 14.07 5.99
CA ILE A 31 -2.35 14.53 4.87
C ILE A 31 -1.62 15.61 4.11
N VAL A 32 -1.65 15.57 2.79
CA VAL A 32 -1.08 16.61 1.92
C VAL A 32 -1.79 17.93 2.19
N GLN A 33 -1.03 18.96 2.53
CA GLN A 33 -1.58 20.28 2.86
C GLN A 33 -1.80 21.11 1.60
N VAL A 34 -2.95 21.74 1.47
CA VAL A 34 -3.20 22.79 0.49
C VAL A 34 -2.64 24.11 1.03
N GLN A 35 -1.80 24.77 0.25
CA GLN A 35 -1.25 26.09 0.58
C GLN A 35 -2.22 27.21 0.18
N TYR A 36 -2.77 27.13 -1.04
CA TYR A 36 -3.84 27.98 -1.52
C TYR A 36 -4.55 27.34 -2.71
N ALA A 37 -5.76 27.83 -3.02
CA ALA A 37 -6.51 27.49 -4.21
C ALA A 37 -6.97 28.78 -4.92
N ALA A 38 -6.97 28.75 -6.26
CA ALA A 38 -7.41 29.83 -7.11
C ALA A 38 -8.20 29.28 -8.29
N GLN A 39 -8.97 30.14 -8.98
CA GLN A 39 -9.68 29.74 -10.19
C GLN A 39 -9.66 30.84 -11.25
N CYS A 40 -9.80 30.43 -12.51
CA CYS A 40 -10.17 31.28 -13.64
C CYS A 40 -11.49 30.79 -14.26
N GLU A 41 -11.86 31.28 -15.43
CA GLU A 41 -13.08 30.84 -16.10
C GLU A 41 -13.14 29.35 -16.41
N SER A 42 -12.01 28.78 -16.86
CA SER A 42 -11.91 27.39 -17.34
C SER A 42 -11.31 26.41 -16.34
N ASN A 43 -10.46 26.87 -15.38
CA ASN A 43 -9.67 25.98 -14.55
C ASN A 43 -9.70 26.39 -13.06
N ILE A 44 -9.43 25.36 -12.21
CA ILE A 44 -9.10 25.53 -10.80
C ILE A 44 -7.68 25.07 -10.57
N TYR A 45 -6.96 25.79 -9.73
CA TYR A 45 -5.57 25.57 -9.38
C TYR A 45 -5.45 25.33 -7.88
N ILE A 46 -4.91 24.19 -7.48
CA ILE A 46 -4.63 23.85 -6.08
C ILE A 46 -3.13 23.81 -5.88
N ALA A 47 -2.60 24.71 -5.07
CA ALA A 47 -1.18 24.75 -4.74
C ALA A 47 -0.88 23.90 -3.50
N MET A 48 0.12 23.03 -3.62
CA MET A 48 0.56 22.15 -2.55
C MET A 48 2.10 22.00 -2.59
N PRO A 49 2.75 21.54 -1.49
CA PRO A 49 4.19 21.26 -1.50
C PRO A 49 4.56 20.28 -2.62
N PHE A 50 5.75 20.44 -3.16
CA PHE A 50 6.29 19.50 -4.13
C PHE A 50 7.00 18.35 -3.40
N TYR A 51 6.58 17.12 -3.66
CA TYR A 51 7.15 15.91 -3.06
C TYR A 51 8.16 15.29 -4.02
N HIS A 52 9.46 15.56 -3.81
CA HIS A 52 10.55 15.08 -4.68
C HIS A 52 10.64 13.54 -4.74
N ASN A 53 10.25 12.86 -3.67
CA ASN A 53 10.22 11.40 -3.60
C ASN A 53 9.04 10.80 -4.38
N GLY A 54 8.13 11.62 -4.88
CA GLY A 54 6.95 11.21 -5.64
C GLY A 54 5.92 10.48 -4.80
N SER A 55 5.16 9.59 -5.44
CA SER A 55 4.14 8.76 -4.77
C SER A 55 4.73 7.44 -4.27
N LEU A 56 4.00 6.78 -3.37
CA LEU A 56 4.31 5.42 -2.90
C LEU A 56 4.41 4.43 -4.08
N ASN A 57 3.59 4.61 -5.13
CA ASN A 57 3.68 3.81 -6.34
C ASN A 57 5.03 3.99 -7.06
N GLN A 58 5.51 5.23 -7.16
CA GLN A 58 6.83 5.52 -7.76
C GLN A 58 7.97 4.96 -6.89
N LEU A 59 7.84 4.99 -5.57
CA LEU A 59 8.81 4.37 -4.66
C LEU A 59 8.87 2.85 -4.85
N MET A 60 7.72 2.17 -4.93
CA MET A 60 7.64 0.72 -5.14
C MET A 60 8.15 0.27 -6.51
N LYS A 61 8.06 1.14 -7.54
CA LYS A 61 8.68 0.87 -8.86
C LYS A 61 10.21 0.86 -8.82
N LYS A 62 10.80 1.55 -7.86
CA LYS A 62 12.27 1.64 -7.71
C LYS A 62 12.83 0.54 -6.82
N ASN A 63 12.08 0.16 -5.77
CA ASN A 63 12.55 -0.77 -4.75
C ASN A 63 11.40 -1.56 -4.14
N ASN A 64 11.62 -2.84 -3.84
CA ASN A 64 10.76 -3.56 -2.90
C ASN A 64 10.97 -2.98 -1.49
N LEU A 65 9.93 -3.06 -0.66
CA LEU A 65 9.94 -2.53 0.70
C LEU A 65 10.24 -3.63 1.73
N THR A 66 10.91 -3.28 2.80
CA THR A 66 11.04 -4.14 3.99
C THR A 66 9.73 -4.14 4.78
N SER A 67 9.47 -5.18 5.59
CA SER A 67 8.30 -5.20 6.47
C SER A 67 8.25 -3.98 7.39
N ARG A 68 9.40 -3.48 7.87
CA ARG A 68 9.49 -2.26 8.69
C ARG A 68 9.03 -1.02 7.94
N GLU A 69 9.46 -0.85 6.69
CA GLU A 69 9.04 0.28 5.85
C GLU A 69 7.54 0.21 5.53
N ILE A 70 7.03 -0.99 5.23
CA ILE A 70 5.60 -1.22 4.97
C ILE A 70 4.78 -0.82 6.19
N ILE A 71 5.13 -1.31 7.38
CA ILE A 71 4.44 -0.96 8.64
C ILE A 71 4.49 0.54 8.88
N ARG A 72 5.65 1.17 8.75
CA ARG A 72 5.83 2.61 8.97
C ARG A 72 4.95 3.44 8.03
N TYR A 73 5.00 3.19 6.72
CA TYR A 73 4.18 3.93 5.76
C TYR A 73 2.69 3.66 5.97
N SER A 74 2.32 2.42 6.34
CA SER A 74 0.94 2.07 6.66
C SER A 74 0.41 2.86 7.85
N ILE A 75 1.15 2.90 8.97
CA ILE A 75 0.78 3.68 10.15
C ILE A 75 0.61 5.16 9.79
N GLN A 76 1.50 5.71 8.96
CA GLN A 76 1.47 7.12 8.58
C GLN A 76 0.22 7.45 7.75
N PHE A 77 -0.02 6.80 6.61
CA PHE A 77 -1.20 7.16 5.80
C PHE A 77 -2.52 6.77 6.49
N LEU A 78 -2.55 5.68 7.27
CA LEU A 78 -3.72 5.29 8.06
C LEU A 78 -4.01 6.29 9.18
N SER A 79 -2.99 6.95 9.76
CA SER A 79 -3.20 8.04 10.73
C SER A 79 -3.94 9.22 10.08
N GLY A 80 -3.58 9.58 8.83
CA GLY A 80 -4.33 10.55 8.03
C GLY A 80 -5.75 10.08 7.74
N LEU A 81 -5.92 8.81 7.37
CA LEU A 81 -7.23 8.22 7.09
C LEU A 81 -8.12 8.19 8.35
N TYR A 82 -7.57 7.79 9.50
CA TYR A 82 -8.31 7.83 10.79
C TYR A 82 -8.77 9.24 11.12
N HIS A 83 -7.91 10.24 10.88
CA HIS A 83 -8.27 11.64 11.11
C HIS A 83 -9.50 12.05 10.30
N ILE A 84 -9.56 11.77 8.99
CA ILE A 84 -10.72 12.13 8.16
C ILE A 84 -11.97 11.32 8.51
N HIS A 85 -11.83 10.01 8.82
CA HIS A 85 -12.93 9.18 9.30
C HIS A 85 -13.54 9.72 10.60
N SER A 86 -12.71 10.24 11.53
CA SER A 86 -13.18 10.89 12.77
C SER A 86 -14.00 12.18 12.53
N LYS A 87 -13.95 12.71 11.32
CA LYS A 87 -14.74 13.89 10.85
C LYS A 87 -15.92 13.49 9.96
N GLY A 88 -16.20 12.18 9.85
CA GLY A 88 -17.26 11.68 9.01
C GLY A 88 -16.94 11.74 7.51
N LEU A 89 -15.69 11.83 7.10
CA LEU A 89 -15.28 11.91 5.70
C LEU A 89 -14.71 10.57 5.23
N MET A 90 -15.21 10.01 4.13
CA MET A 90 -14.65 8.87 3.42
C MET A 90 -13.78 9.34 2.24
N HIS A 91 -12.71 8.60 1.95
CA HIS A 91 -11.75 8.96 0.91
C HIS A 91 -12.10 8.41 -0.47
N PHE A 92 -12.53 7.15 -0.56
CA PHE A 92 -12.94 6.39 -1.74
C PHE A 92 -11.86 6.10 -2.80
N ASP A 93 -10.65 6.65 -2.69
CA ASP A 93 -9.58 6.43 -3.69
C ASP A 93 -8.21 6.17 -3.04
N ILE A 94 -8.16 5.31 -2.01
CA ILE A 94 -6.91 4.95 -1.34
C ILE A 94 -6.15 3.96 -2.22
N LYS A 95 -5.04 4.42 -2.77
CA LYS A 95 -4.13 3.62 -3.62
C LYS A 95 -2.72 4.20 -3.55
N PRO A 96 -1.67 3.42 -3.92
CA PRO A 96 -0.29 3.91 -3.84
C PRO A 96 0.01 5.18 -4.65
N ASN A 97 -0.80 5.49 -5.68
CA ASN A 97 -0.66 6.73 -6.45
C ASN A 97 -1.07 7.96 -5.64
N ASN A 98 -2.02 7.80 -4.71
CA ASN A 98 -2.60 8.86 -3.90
C ASN A 98 -1.97 8.93 -2.48
N ILE A 99 -0.82 8.30 -2.31
CA ILE A 99 0.01 8.43 -1.10
C ILE A 99 1.34 9.04 -1.53
N MET A 100 1.59 10.28 -1.15
CA MET A 100 2.82 10.99 -1.47
C MET A 100 3.90 10.71 -0.41
N ILE A 101 5.15 10.67 -0.84
CA ILE A 101 6.30 10.49 0.06
C ILE A 101 6.98 11.83 0.28
N SER A 102 6.94 12.33 1.51
CA SER A 102 7.54 13.62 1.88
C SER A 102 9.07 13.59 1.80
N ASN A 103 9.71 14.77 1.85
CA ASN A 103 11.17 14.87 1.89
C ASN A 103 11.77 14.25 3.17
N ARG A 104 10.96 14.05 4.22
CA ARG A 104 11.34 13.32 5.44
C ARG A 104 11.07 11.82 5.36
N ASN A 105 10.71 11.34 4.16
CA ASN A 105 10.36 9.94 3.93
C ASN A 105 9.12 9.47 4.73
N GLU A 106 8.10 10.33 4.81
CA GLU A 106 6.82 10.09 5.48
C GLU A 106 5.71 9.93 4.44
N ALA A 107 4.77 9.02 4.67
CA ALA A 107 3.62 8.80 3.81
C ALA A 107 2.51 9.81 4.12
N MET A 108 2.03 10.50 3.08
CA MET A 108 1.05 11.58 3.14
C MET A 108 -0.15 11.21 2.26
N LEU A 109 -1.34 11.08 2.83
CA LEU A 109 -2.57 10.84 2.08
C LEU A 109 -2.92 12.07 1.24
N SER A 110 -3.29 11.87 -0.03
CA SER A 110 -3.56 12.93 -1.00
C SER A 110 -4.73 12.56 -1.92
N ASP A 111 -5.17 13.51 -2.72
CA ASP A 111 -6.20 13.35 -3.74
C ASP A 111 -7.59 13.02 -3.16
N PHE A 112 -8.24 14.06 -2.67
CA PHE A 112 -9.59 14.01 -2.06
C PHE A 112 -10.70 14.24 -3.09
N GLY A 113 -10.41 14.13 -4.38
CA GLY A 113 -11.35 14.41 -5.46
C GLY A 113 -12.59 13.52 -5.47
N LEU A 114 -12.54 12.34 -4.85
CA LEU A 114 -13.67 11.42 -4.68
C LEU A 114 -14.23 11.40 -3.26
N SER A 115 -13.65 12.19 -2.35
CA SER A 115 -14.01 12.14 -0.93
C SER A 115 -15.39 12.74 -0.66
N GLN A 116 -16.17 12.09 0.20
CA GLN A 116 -17.52 12.49 0.54
C GLN A 116 -17.79 12.39 2.05
N LEU A 117 -18.60 13.33 2.56
CA LEU A 117 -19.14 13.23 3.91
C LEU A 117 -20.19 12.11 3.97
N VAL A 118 -20.13 11.32 5.04
CA VAL A 118 -21.16 10.33 5.32
C VAL A 118 -22.46 11.00 5.78
N ASN A 119 -23.57 10.35 5.47
CA ASN A 119 -24.90 10.72 5.98
C ASN A 119 -25.06 10.33 7.47
N GLU A 120 -26.26 10.53 8.05
CA GLU A 120 -26.59 10.19 9.44
C GLU A 120 -26.40 8.71 9.76
N GLU A 121 -26.48 7.82 8.76
CA GLU A 121 -26.25 6.38 8.87
C GLU A 121 -24.76 5.99 8.67
N SER A 122 -23.86 6.97 8.61
CA SER A 122 -22.42 6.79 8.34
C SER A 122 -22.12 6.15 6.97
N ARG A 123 -22.86 6.55 5.93
CA ARG A 123 -22.77 6.05 4.56
C ARG A 123 -22.55 7.15 3.53
N ALA A 124 -21.87 6.84 2.44
CA ALA A 124 -21.64 7.70 1.28
C ALA A 124 -21.44 6.88 0.00
N ALA A 125 -21.52 7.52 -1.18
CA ALA A 125 -21.43 6.85 -2.48
C ALA A 125 -20.39 7.51 -3.39
N PRO A 126 -19.37 6.80 -3.91
CA PRO A 126 -18.41 7.36 -4.85
C PRO A 126 -19.01 7.49 -6.25
N GLU A 127 -18.66 8.55 -6.96
CA GLU A 127 -19.06 8.74 -8.35
C GLU A 127 -18.32 7.81 -9.32
N PHE A 128 -17.04 7.51 -9.05
CA PHE A 128 -16.16 6.67 -9.86
C PHE A 128 -15.19 5.88 -9.00
N GLY A 129 -14.72 4.70 -9.48
CA GLY A 129 -13.74 3.87 -8.80
C GLY A 129 -12.63 3.36 -9.73
N TYR A 130 -11.42 3.18 -9.20
CA TYR A 130 -10.35 2.46 -9.85
C TYR A 130 -10.57 0.96 -9.65
N HIS A 131 -11.04 0.25 -10.68
CA HIS A 131 -11.54 -1.14 -10.60
C HIS A 131 -10.63 -2.13 -9.87
N PHE A 132 -9.31 -1.97 -9.92
CA PHE A 132 -8.36 -2.82 -9.20
C PHE A 132 -8.24 -2.49 -7.70
N HIS A 133 -8.94 -1.48 -7.20
CA HIS A 133 -8.93 -1.06 -5.79
C HIS A 133 -10.33 -0.95 -5.17
N VAL A 134 -11.37 -1.30 -5.91
CA VAL A 134 -12.73 -1.31 -5.36
C VAL A 134 -13.00 -2.61 -4.59
N PRO A 135 -13.76 -2.56 -3.49
CA PRO A 135 -14.12 -3.75 -2.75
C PRO A 135 -15.26 -4.53 -3.43
N PRO A 136 -15.51 -5.80 -3.04
CA PRO A 136 -16.55 -6.66 -3.63
C PRO A 136 -17.95 -6.03 -3.63
N GLU A 137 -18.33 -5.33 -2.56
CA GLU A 137 -19.63 -4.66 -2.42
C GLU A 137 -19.87 -3.58 -3.47
N TYR A 138 -18.83 -2.99 -4.05
CA TYR A 138 -18.94 -2.05 -5.16
C TYR A 138 -19.69 -2.64 -6.37
N PHE A 139 -19.55 -3.94 -6.58
CA PHE A 139 -20.19 -4.64 -7.69
C PHE A 139 -21.51 -5.32 -7.32
N SER A 140 -21.82 -5.44 -6.03
CA SER A 140 -22.90 -6.29 -5.52
C SER A 140 -24.10 -5.50 -4.99
N LEU A 141 -23.90 -4.27 -4.56
CA LEU A 141 -24.96 -3.46 -3.96
C LEU A 141 -25.82 -2.80 -5.03
N SER A 142 -27.12 -2.90 -4.87
CA SER A 142 -28.12 -2.16 -5.65
C SER A 142 -28.19 -0.67 -5.25
N THR A 143 -27.66 -0.32 -4.08
CA THR A 143 -27.53 1.04 -3.56
C THR A 143 -26.05 1.35 -3.41
N ASN A 144 -25.61 2.45 -4.01
CA ASN A 144 -24.21 2.93 -3.88
C ASN A 144 -23.99 3.59 -2.51
N ASP A 145 -24.26 2.86 -1.43
CA ASP A 145 -24.24 3.39 -0.06
C ASP A 145 -23.23 2.60 0.78
N TYR A 146 -22.03 3.15 0.96
CA TYR A 146 -20.88 2.50 1.56
C TYR A 146 -20.52 3.14 2.91
N ASN A 147 -19.85 2.37 3.78
CA ASN A 147 -19.32 2.83 5.06
C ASN A 147 -17.79 2.79 5.09
N PHE A 148 -17.18 3.16 6.20
CA PHE A 148 -15.72 3.23 6.37
C PHE A 148 -14.97 1.94 6.06
N THR A 149 -15.62 0.77 6.04
CA THR A 149 -14.99 -0.51 5.68
C THR A 149 -14.59 -0.57 4.20
N TYR A 150 -15.17 0.29 3.35
CA TYR A 150 -14.76 0.50 1.95
C TYR A 150 -13.31 1.01 1.89
N ASP A 151 -13.03 2.11 2.59
CA ASP A 151 -11.68 2.69 2.66
C ASP A 151 -10.68 1.72 3.34
N ILE A 152 -11.13 0.95 4.33
CA ILE A 152 -10.30 -0.07 4.99
C ILE A 152 -9.88 -1.16 4.01
N TYR A 153 -10.77 -1.59 3.11
CA TYR A 153 -10.43 -2.54 2.04
C TYR A 153 -9.37 -1.95 1.09
N GLN A 154 -9.56 -0.72 0.63
CA GLN A 154 -8.61 -0.04 -0.25
C GLN A 154 -7.24 0.16 0.43
N ALA A 155 -7.23 0.51 1.72
CA ALA A 155 -6.02 0.62 2.52
C ALA A 155 -5.32 -0.76 2.65
N GLY A 156 -6.08 -1.82 2.93
CA GLY A 156 -5.57 -3.19 2.98
C GLY A 156 -4.94 -3.62 1.66
N LEU A 157 -5.59 -3.32 0.53
CA LEU A 157 -5.05 -3.63 -0.79
C LEU A 157 -3.81 -2.78 -1.14
N THR A 158 -3.75 -1.55 -0.65
CA THR A 158 -2.54 -0.73 -0.74
C THR A 158 -1.38 -1.36 0.03
N ILE A 159 -1.63 -1.86 1.25
CA ILE A 159 -0.62 -2.56 2.05
C ILE A 159 -0.24 -3.90 1.41
N TYR A 160 -1.19 -4.65 0.85
CA TYR A 160 -0.93 -5.85 0.06
C TYR A 160 0.08 -5.57 -1.07
N ARG A 161 -0.16 -4.52 -1.86
CA ARG A 161 0.73 -4.10 -2.95
C ARG A 161 2.14 -3.78 -2.46
N MET A 162 2.28 -3.15 -1.29
CA MET A 162 3.59 -2.94 -0.66
C MET A 162 4.27 -4.26 -0.29
N CYS A 163 3.51 -5.24 0.19
CA CYS A 163 4.03 -6.55 0.58
C CYS A 163 4.54 -7.37 -0.60
N VAL A 164 3.77 -7.44 -1.69
CA VAL A 164 4.11 -8.28 -2.84
C VAL A 164 5.09 -7.61 -3.80
N GLY A 165 5.16 -6.28 -3.76
CA GLY A 165 6.00 -5.47 -4.65
C GLY A 165 5.31 -5.16 -5.98
N HIS A 166 5.86 -4.15 -6.69
CA HIS A 166 5.24 -3.61 -7.90
C HIS A 166 5.12 -4.67 -9.02
N ASP A 167 6.21 -5.38 -9.32
CA ASP A 167 6.27 -6.30 -10.46
C ASP A 167 5.34 -7.51 -10.28
N ASN A 168 5.24 -8.05 -9.04
CA ASN A 168 4.33 -9.15 -8.75
C ASN A 168 2.88 -8.72 -8.87
N PHE A 169 2.54 -7.53 -8.34
CA PHE A 169 1.19 -6.98 -8.47
C PHE A 169 0.81 -6.70 -9.93
N GLU A 170 1.71 -6.15 -10.75
CA GLU A 170 1.43 -5.92 -12.18
C GLU A 170 1.27 -7.24 -12.94
N ARG A 171 2.00 -8.30 -12.56
CA ARG A 171 1.82 -9.65 -13.13
C ARG A 171 0.45 -10.22 -12.77
N GLU A 172 0.04 -10.08 -11.51
CA GLU A 172 -1.28 -10.48 -11.04
C GLU A 172 -2.39 -9.71 -11.80
N ARG A 173 -2.21 -8.39 -11.94
CA ARG A 173 -3.16 -7.54 -12.68
C ARG A 173 -3.25 -7.92 -14.15
N SER A 174 -2.14 -8.25 -14.81
CA SER A 174 -2.09 -8.62 -16.22
C SER A 174 -2.71 -9.98 -16.54
N ALA A 175 -3.06 -10.78 -15.53
CA ALA A 175 -3.77 -12.03 -15.71
C ALA A 175 -5.25 -11.83 -16.12
N PHE A 176 -5.80 -10.61 -15.89
CA PHE A 176 -7.16 -10.29 -16.27
C PHE A 176 -7.21 -9.62 -17.64
N SER A 177 -7.91 -10.26 -18.58
CA SER A 177 -8.09 -9.75 -19.95
C SER A 177 -9.29 -8.81 -20.09
N THR A 178 -10.30 -8.94 -19.20
CA THR A 178 -11.51 -8.12 -19.19
C THR A 178 -11.87 -7.63 -17.78
N ILE A 179 -12.68 -6.58 -17.71
CA ILE A 179 -13.21 -6.06 -16.45
C ILE A 179 -14.14 -7.07 -15.78
N GLU A 180 -14.89 -7.85 -16.55
CA GLU A 180 -15.81 -8.87 -16.05
C GLU A 180 -15.06 -9.98 -15.30
N GLN A 181 -13.93 -10.46 -15.86
CA GLN A 181 -13.07 -11.44 -15.18
C GLN A 181 -12.53 -10.90 -13.85
N LEU A 182 -12.08 -9.65 -13.85
CA LEU A 182 -11.63 -9.00 -12.61
C LEU A 182 -12.76 -8.88 -11.59
N ARG A 183 -13.95 -8.42 -12.02
CA ARG A 183 -15.14 -8.29 -11.18
C ARG A 183 -15.51 -9.62 -10.53
N GLU A 184 -15.63 -10.69 -11.30
CA GLU A 184 -15.92 -12.03 -10.78
C GLU A 184 -14.87 -12.49 -9.77
N SER A 185 -13.59 -12.25 -10.07
CA SER A 185 -12.48 -12.61 -9.17
C SER A 185 -12.53 -11.84 -7.85
N ILE A 186 -12.88 -10.55 -7.88
CA ILE A 186 -13.05 -9.72 -6.67
C ILE A 186 -14.23 -10.22 -5.84
N ILE A 187 -15.40 -10.43 -6.45
CA ILE A 187 -16.62 -10.90 -5.78
C ILE A 187 -16.39 -12.26 -5.10
N ASN A 188 -15.69 -13.16 -5.79
CA ASN A 188 -15.40 -14.51 -5.28
C ASN A 188 -14.21 -14.56 -4.30
N GLY A 189 -13.55 -13.44 -4.01
CA GLY A 189 -12.40 -13.36 -3.11
C GLY A 189 -11.13 -14.02 -3.65
N CYS A 190 -11.06 -14.26 -4.96
CA CYS A 190 -9.90 -14.80 -5.66
C CYS A 190 -8.88 -13.72 -6.03
N TYR A 191 -9.26 -12.44 -6.01
CA TYR A 191 -8.38 -11.30 -6.15
C TYR A 191 -8.40 -10.48 -4.85
N PRO A 192 -7.23 -10.01 -4.37
CA PRO A 192 -5.88 -10.35 -4.82
C PRO A 192 -5.49 -11.80 -4.47
N LEU A 193 -4.43 -12.34 -5.11
CA LEU A 193 -3.99 -13.75 -4.92
C LEU A 193 -3.58 -14.10 -3.49
N LYS A 194 -3.19 -13.10 -2.69
CA LYS A 194 -2.72 -13.26 -1.30
C LYS A 194 -1.46 -14.13 -1.18
N GLU A 195 -0.63 -14.12 -2.23
CA GLU A 195 0.66 -14.79 -2.28
C GLU A 195 1.76 -13.83 -1.82
N TYR A 196 2.26 -14.04 -0.61
CA TYR A 196 3.22 -13.15 0.02
C TYR A 196 4.64 -13.70 -0.05
N PRO A 197 5.64 -12.85 -0.39
CA PRO A 197 7.04 -13.26 -0.31
C PRO A 197 7.44 -13.66 1.13
N PRO A 198 8.38 -14.61 1.30
CA PRO A 198 8.72 -15.19 2.61
C PRO A 198 9.34 -14.19 3.60
N HIS A 199 9.78 -13.01 3.18
CA HIS A 199 10.31 -11.96 4.07
C HIS A 199 9.21 -11.05 4.66
N ILE A 200 7.95 -11.28 4.33
CA ILE A 200 6.85 -10.49 4.89
C ILE A 200 6.44 -11.05 6.25
N HIS A 201 6.33 -10.15 7.23
CA HIS A 201 6.00 -10.52 8.60
C HIS A 201 4.60 -11.15 8.70
N LYS A 202 4.47 -12.29 9.38
CA LYS A 202 3.22 -13.06 9.44
C LYS A 202 2.03 -12.29 10.02
N LYS A 203 2.24 -11.51 11.09
CA LYS A 203 1.17 -10.66 11.65
C LYS A 203 0.72 -9.60 10.65
N LEU A 204 1.66 -9.03 9.86
CA LEU A 204 1.30 -8.09 8.80
C LEU A 204 0.41 -8.76 7.74
N ILE A 205 0.72 -9.98 7.33
CA ILE A 205 -0.13 -10.78 6.42
C ILE A 205 -1.54 -10.97 6.99
N THR A 206 -1.65 -11.31 8.28
CA THR A 206 -2.95 -11.47 8.96
C THR A 206 -3.76 -10.18 8.94
N ILE A 207 -3.13 -9.04 9.25
CA ILE A 207 -3.76 -7.71 9.24
C ILE A 207 -4.27 -7.38 7.84
N VAL A 208 -3.43 -7.55 6.82
CA VAL A 208 -3.81 -7.26 5.43
C VAL A 208 -4.98 -8.12 5.00
N ASN A 209 -4.91 -9.44 5.24
CA ASN A 209 -5.98 -10.37 4.86
C ASN A 209 -7.31 -10.04 5.54
N LYS A 210 -7.28 -9.56 6.79
CA LYS A 210 -8.48 -9.08 7.49
C LYS A 210 -9.02 -7.79 6.86
N CYS A 211 -8.17 -6.83 6.50
CA CYS A 211 -8.62 -5.60 5.82
C CYS A 211 -9.33 -5.90 4.49
N ILE A 212 -8.80 -6.87 3.69
CA ILE A 212 -9.31 -7.20 2.36
C ILE A 212 -10.28 -8.40 2.36
N HIS A 213 -10.94 -8.67 3.49
CA HIS A 213 -11.96 -9.71 3.54
C HIS A 213 -13.14 -9.38 2.61
N VAL A 214 -13.74 -10.40 1.96
CA VAL A 214 -14.86 -10.20 1.02
C VAL A 214 -16.06 -9.60 1.73
N ASP A 215 -16.44 -10.19 2.88
CA ASP A 215 -17.50 -9.65 3.72
C ASP A 215 -17.02 -8.42 4.49
N PRO A 216 -17.64 -7.23 4.31
CA PRO A 216 -17.28 -6.02 5.05
C PRO A 216 -17.39 -6.15 6.57
N ASN A 217 -18.28 -7.01 7.08
CA ASN A 217 -18.46 -7.23 8.52
C ASN A 217 -17.30 -7.99 9.16
N GLU A 218 -16.57 -8.79 8.38
CA GLU A 218 -15.38 -9.52 8.83
C GLU A 218 -14.09 -8.69 8.75
N ARG A 219 -14.14 -7.50 8.18
CA ARG A 219 -13.03 -6.54 8.17
C ARG A 219 -12.85 -5.89 9.53
N TYR A 220 -11.79 -5.10 9.68
CA TYR A 220 -11.74 -4.09 10.74
C TYR A 220 -12.89 -3.10 10.56
N GLN A 221 -13.53 -2.71 11.67
CA GLN A 221 -14.62 -1.73 11.64
C GLN A 221 -14.11 -0.30 11.91
N SER A 222 -12.86 -0.17 12.33
CA SER A 222 -12.19 1.11 12.56
C SER A 222 -10.75 1.06 12.05
N VAL A 223 -10.29 2.16 11.46
CA VAL A 223 -8.86 2.35 11.12
C VAL A 223 -7.98 2.33 12.36
N LEU A 224 -8.51 2.75 13.53
CA LEU A 224 -7.78 2.71 14.79
C LEU A 224 -7.38 1.28 15.18
N ASP A 225 -8.24 0.30 14.94
CA ASP A 225 -7.93 -1.10 15.23
C ASP A 225 -6.80 -1.63 14.33
N VAL A 226 -6.79 -1.22 13.06
CA VAL A 226 -5.69 -1.54 12.13
C VAL A 226 -4.38 -0.92 12.62
N LEU A 227 -4.41 0.34 13.05
CA LEU A 227 -3.24 1.05 13.61
C LEU A 227 -2.70 0.36 14.86
N ASN A 228 -3.57 -0.07 15.77
CA ASN A 228 -3.18 -0.77 16.99
C ASN A 228 -2.49 -2.10 16.67
N ASP A 229 -3.05 -2.91 15.78
CA ASP A 229 -2.47 -4.20 15.41
C ASP A 229 -1.14 -4.03 14.65
N LEU A 230 -1.01 -3.03 13.77
CA LEU A 230 0.26 -2.71 13.10
C LEU A 230 1.33 -2.25 14.09
N SER A 231 0.97 -1.41 15.05
CA SER A 231 1.88 -0.88 16.07
C SER A 231 2.39 -1.96 17.04
N ALA A 232 1.64 -3.05 17.19
CA ALA A 232 2.02 -4.19 18.00
C ALA A 232 3.06 -5.11 17.34
N ILE A 233 3.49 -4.83 16.10
CA ILE A 233 4.55 -5.58 15.42
C ILE A 233 5.90 -4.93 15.74
N SER A 234 6.65 -5.51 16.66
CA SER A 234 7.93 -4.97 17.13
C SER A 234 9.14 -5.85 16.84
N ASP A 235 8.94 -7.12 16.48
CA ASP A 235 9.98 -8.12 16.32
C ASP A 235 9.80 -8.95 15.03
N GLY A 236 10.74 -9.84 14.76
CA GLY A 236 10.67 -10.80 13.66
C GLY A 236 11.35 -10.32 12.38
N VAL A 237 10.78 -10.70 11.24
CA VAL A 237 11.34 -10.42 9.91
C VAL A 237 10.97 -8.99 9.49
N LEU A 238 11.75 -7.99 9.93
CA LEU A 238 11.42 -6.59 9.68
C LEU A 238 12.32 -5.92 8.63
N ASP A 239 13.60 -6.29 8.56
CA ASP A 239 14.62 -5.49 7.87
C ASP A 239 15.17 -6.13 6.58
N TRP A 240 14.68 -7.30 6.23
CA TRP A 240 15.04 -7.94 4.97
C TRP A 240 14.32 -7.32 3.79
N ARG A 241 15.08 -7.00 2.74
CA ARG A 241 14.57 -6.46 1.48
C ARG A 241 14.80 -7.47 0.36
N LEU A 242 13.75 -7.86 -0.34
CA LEU A 242 13.85 -8.59 -1.61
C LEU A 242 14.44 -7.65 -2.66
N GLN A 243 15.53 -8.06 -3.29
CA GLN A 243 16.16 -7.29 -4.36
C GLN A 243 15.34 -7.39 -5.65
N MET A 244 15.29 -6.28 -6.41
CA MET A 244 14.65 -6.25 -7.73
C MET A 244 15.62 -6.84 -8.76
N THR A 245 15.97 -8.10 -8.63
CA THR A 245 16.73 -8.81 -9.64
C THR A 245 15.76 -9.41 -10.66
N LYS A 246 16.00 -9.16 -11.95
CA LYS A 246 15.31 -9.95 -12.99
C LYS A 246 15.66 -11.41 -12.69
N PRO A 247 14.67 -12.31 -12.54
CA PRO A 247 14.95 -13.71 -12.29
C PRO A 247 15.65 -14.30 -13.52
N THR A 248 16.96 -14.34 -13.46
CA THR A 248 17.75 -15.23 -14.28
C THR A 248 17.83 -16.52 -13.47
N ASN A 249 17.22 -17.58 -13.99
CA ASN A 249 17.26 -18.94 -13.43
C ASN A 249 16.54 -19.15 -12.08
N GLY A 250 15.37 -18.54 -11.83
CA GLY A 250 14.59 -18.87 -10.63
C GLY A 250 15.23 -18.49 -9.29
N THR A 251 16.20 -17.57 -9.29
CA THR A 251 16.87 -17.12 -8.05
C THR A 251 16.25 -15.84 -7.50
N CYS A 252 16.12 -15.76 -6.17
CA CYS A 252 15.72 -14.56 -5.43
C CYS A 252 16.79 -14.20 -4.42
N GLU A 253 17.03 -12.90 -4.21
CA GLU A 253 18.02 -12.42 -3.25
C GLU A 253 17.35 -11.50 -2.22
N TRP A 254 17.61 -11.72 -0.94
CA TRP A 254 17.27 -10.83 0.16
C TRP A 254 18.51 -10.24 0.79
N GLN A 255 18.46 -8.96 1.09
CA GLN A 255 19.52 -8.24 1.77
C GLN A 255 19.03 -7.54 3.02
N LYS A 256 19.90 -7.48 4.05
CA LYS A 256 19.67 -6.78 5.32
C LYS A 256 20.96 -6.15 5.80
N LYS A 257 20.93 -4.89 6.21
CA LYS A 257 22.06 -4.24 6.87
C LYS A 257 22.28 -4.82 8.26
N SER A 258 23.53 -5.19 8.60
CA SER A 258 23.90 -5.75 9.89
C SER A 258 25.29 -5.23 10.29
N GLY A 259 25.33 -4.19 11.14
CA GLY A 259 26.57 -3.52 11.53
C GLY A 259 27.28 -2.88 10.33
N ASP A 260 28.52 -3.29 10.11
CA ASP A 260 29.43 -2.87 9.03
C ASP A 260 29.29 -3.69 7.73
N ALA A 261 28.33 -4.62 7.69
CA ALA A 261 28.12 -5.50 6.55
C ALA A 261 26.65 -5.53 6.10
N ILE A 262 26.44 -5.97 4.87
CA ILE A 262 25.14 -6.36 4.35
C ILE A 262 25.10 -7.89 4.36
N LEU A 263 24.14 -8.47 5.07
CA LEU A 263 23.80 -9.86 4.95
C LEU A 263 23.02 -10.07 3.64
N SER A 264 23.40 -11.05 2.85
CA SER A 264 22.74 -11.44 1.61
C SER A 264 22.41 -12.92 1.64
N ILE A 265 21.17 -13.28 1.29
CA ILE A 265 20.72 -14.66 1.10
C ILE A 265 20.21 -14.78 -0.33
N VAL A 266 20.85 -15.64 -1.09
CA VAL A 266 20.41 -16.04 -2.43
C VAL A 266 19.68 -17.37 -2.32
N PHE A 267 18.42 -17.42 -2.70
CA PHE A 267 17.61 -18.63 -2.80
C PHE A 267 17.59 -19.11 -4.25
N ASP A 268 17.86 -20.38 -4.44
CA ASP A 268 17.78 -21.07 -5.71
C ASP A 268 16.57 -22.01 -5.67
N ALA A 269 15.56 -21.70 -6.49
CA ALA A 269 14.32 -22.46 -6.54
C ALA A 269 14.51 -23.86 -7.17
N GLU A 270 15.40 -24.01 -8.16
CA GLU A 270 15.66 -25.28 -8.83
C GLU A 270 16.25 -26.30 -7.87
N ASN A 271 17.22 -25.87 -7.04
CA ASN A 271 17.91 -26.73 -6.09
C ASN A 271 17.27 -26.71 -4.69
N SER A 272 16.23 -25.89 -4.50
CA SER A 272 15.62 -25.64 -3.18
C SER A 272 16.68 -25.37 -2.11
N SER A 273 17.63 -24.48 -2.39
CA SER A 273 18.79 -24.21 -1.55
C SER A 273 18.96 -22.71 -1.28
N THR A 274 19.71 -22.36 -0.23
CA THR A 274 20.14 -20.99 0.02
C THR A 274 21.65 -20.90 0.12
N THR A 275 22.21 -19.79 -0.34
CA THR A 275 23.61 -19.44 -0.12
C THR A 275 23.67 -18.07 0.54
N GLY A 276 24.32 -18.01 1.71
CA GLY A 276 24.45 -16.78 2.48
C GLY A 276 25.80 -16.12 2.33
N PHE A 277 25.82 -14.78 2.34
CA PHE A 277 27.03 -13.97 2.27
C PHE A 277 26.97 -12.80 3.24
N ARG A 278 28.18 -12.34 3.66
CA ARG A 278 28.41 -11.01 4.26
C ARG A 278 29.17 -10.17 3.25
N LEU A 279 28.60 -9.05 2.87
CA LEU A 279 29.16 -8.08 1.91
C LEU A 279 29.62 -6.86 2.71
N TYR A 280 30.89 -6.48 2.59
CA TYR A 280 31.47 -5.34 3.30
C TYR A 280 31.66 -4.16 2.35
N ASP A 281 31.68 -2.95 2.88
CA ASP A 281 31.80 -1.71 2.09
C ASP A 281 33.14 -1.62 1.33
N ASP A 282 34.19 -2.34 1.80
CA ASP A 282 35.48 -2.43 1.13
C ASP A 282 35.53 -3.46 -0.02
N GLY A 283 34.39 -4.01 -0.39
CA GLY A 283 34.25 -4.99 -1.48
C GLY A 283 34.53 -6.45 -1.07
N ARG A 284 34.94 -6.72 0.18
CA ARG A 284 35.10 -8.10 0.65
C ARG A 284 33.75 -8.81 0.69
N LYS A 285 33.76 -10.08 0.22
CA LYS A 285 32.61 -10.99 0.30
C LYS A 285 33.03 -12.24 1.07
N ARG A 286 32.31 -12.56 2.15
CA ARG A 286 32.54 -13.78 2.95
C ARG A 286 31.28 -14.64 2.95
N ARG A 287 31.46 -15.95 2.83
CA ARG A 287 30.35 -16.90 2.94
C ARG A 287 29.84 -16.94 4.39
N ALA A 288 28.51 -16.92 4.56
CA ALA A 288 27.84 -17.00 5.86
C ALA A 288 27.17 -18.40 5.96
N THR A 289 27.78 -19.30 6.68
CA THR A 289 27.33 -20.71 6.79
C THR A 289 25.99 -20.81 7.52
N ASN A 290 25.72 -19.91 8.50
CA ASN A 290 24.46 -19.82 9.22
C ASN A 290 23.28 -19.37 8.32
N LEU A 291 23.57 -18.82 7.13
CA LEU A 291 22.56 -18.39 6.13
C LEU A 291 22.48 -19.38 4.95
N THR A 292 23.14 -20.54 5.04
CA THR A 292 23.24 -21.49 3.94
C THR A 292 22.48 -22.77 4.26
N ILE A 293 21.58 -23.17 3.35
CA ILE A 293 20.85 -24.44 3.36
C ILE A 293 21.15 -25.14 2.04
N SER A 294 21.83 -26.30 2.09
CA SER A 294 22.33 -26.98 0.89
C SER A 294 21.21 -27.56 0.01
N SER A 295 20.10 -28.00 0.60
CA SER A 295 18.94 -28.52 -0.13
C SER A 295 17.68 -28.57 0.75
N GLY A 296 16.50 -28.70 0.13
CA GLY A 296 15.23 -28.85 0.83
C GLY A 296 14.80 -27.61 1.62
N CYS A 297 15.18 -26.42 1.14
CA CYS A 297 14.73 -25.15 1.69
C CYS A 297 13.28 -24.87 1.25
N THR A 298 12.34 -25.11 2.15
CA THR A 298 10.92 -24.75 1.96
C THR A 298 10.68 -23.28 2.30
N PRO A 299 9.56 -22.66 1.86
CA PRO A 299 9.19 -21.30 2.26
C PRO A 299 9.18 -21.09 3.78
N THR A 300 8.75 -22.11 4.55
CA THR A 300 8.76 -22.07 6.03
C THR A 300 10.17 -22.06 6.60
N LYS A 301 11.09 -22.85 6.03
CA LYS A 301 12.50 -22.86 6.45
C LYS A 301 13.17 -21.53 6.08
N LEU A 302 12.89 -20.99 4.90
CA LEU A 302 13.41 -19.70 4.47
C LEU A 302 12.90 -18.57 5.39
N TYR A 303 11.60 -18.55 5.73
CA TYR A 303 11.08 -17.58 6.71
C TYR A 303 11.82 -17.68 8.07
N ARG A 304 12.05 -18.89 8.59
CA ARG A 304 12.80 -19.07 9.84
C ARG A 304 14.23 -18.56 9.71
N LEU A 305 14.90 -18.90 8.61
CA LEU A 305 16.26 -18.42 8.34
C LEU A 305 16.35 -16.89 8.34
N LEU A 306 15.38 -16.21 7.70
CA LEU A 306 15.29 -14.74 7.70
C LEU A 306 14.97 -14.20 9.09
N LYS A 307 14.11 -14.88 9.86
CA LYS A 307 13.70 -14.45 11.19
C LYS A 307 14.84 -14.54 12.23
N ASP A 308 15.62 -15.62 12.18
CA ASP A 308 16.64 -15.94 13.19
C ASP A 308 17.95 -15.18 12.95
N ASN A 309 18.09 -14.47 11.84
CA ASN A 309 19.27 -13.68 11.44
C ASN A 309 18.91 -12.24 11.10
#